data_a76c051eced015c788e5ef424d29c8d4
#
_entry.id   a76c051eced015c788e5ef424d29c8d4
#
_cell.length_a   1.000
_cell.length_b   1.000
_cell.length_c   1.000
_cell.angle_alpha   90.00
_cell.angle_beta   90.00
_cell.angle_gamma   90.00
#
_symmetry.space_group_name_H-M   'P 1'
#
loop_
_entity.id
_entity.type
_entity.pdbx_description
1 polymer ?
#
loop_
_entity_poly.entity_id
_entity_poly.type
_entity_poly.pdbx_seq_one_letter_code
_entity_poly.pdbx_strand_id
1 'polypeptide(L)'
;MRFCAAIAFLTAILGATAAILGLSILAAQTLASGSEGDIAAWVQAVGAILAIVAGFATLAIQTVLQRKASDEERQAIVEAACLLAFDALETVSDRLENALTDEPKLLSLQGNRTTEMVSAMREFDTSRLPATLLSDFIRVRTHVYAINEKITEVYDSEEKRPGRKTREKSERRVRFVSTARARSYAIKLFNQLQTSATAYGLERKDVGTGPHLAKYLDELRDCGKA
;
A
#
# COMPACT_ATOMS: atom_id res chain seq x y z
N MET A 1 10.56 5.55 20.51
CA MET A 1 10.22 5.24 21.92
C MET A 1 10.14 3.74 22.22
N ARG A 2 9.59 2.87 21.37
CA ARG A 2 9.45 1.43 21.65
C ARG A 2 10.74 0.65 21.67
N PHE A 3 11.77 1.07 20.92
CA PHE A 3 13.09 0.43 20.89
C PHE A 3 13.85 0.60 22.24
N CYS A 4 13.74 1.75 22.87
CA CYS A 4 14.32 1.98 24.20
C CYS A 4 13.66 1.12 25.28
N ALA A 5 12.35 0.86 25.17
CA ALA A 5 11.64 -0.01 26.11
C ALA A 5 12.10 -1.49 25.99
N ALA A 6 12.33 -1.97 24.76
CA ALA A 6 12.83 -3.33 24.53
C ALA A 6 14.28 -3.50 25.05
N ILE A 7 15.13 -2.50 24.84
CA ILE A 7 16.51 -2.50 25.38
C ILE A 7 16.48 -2.45 26.92
N ALA A 8 15.64 -1.58 27.49
CA ALA A 8 15.51 -1.49 28.94
C ALA A 8 14.97 -2.80 29.56
N PHE A 9 14.07 -3.49 28.87
CA PHE A 9 13.56 -4.79 29.30
C PHE A 9 14.64 -5.88 29.22
N LEU A 10 15.42 -5.91 28.15
CA LEU A 10 16.56 -6.84 27.98
C LEU A 10 17.64 -6.62 29.03
N THR A 11 17.99 -5.36 29.31
CA THR A 11 18.97 -5.01 30.38
C THR A 11 18.47 -5.36 31.76
N ALA A 12 17.17 -5.22 32.03
CA ALA A 12 16.57 -5.63 33.30
C ALA A 12 16.60 -7.15 33.48
N ILE A 13 16.32 -7.94 32.42
CA ILE A 13 16.44 -9.40 32.46
C ILE A 13 17.86 -9.82 32.67
N LEU A 14 18.82 -9.24 31.93
CA LEU A 14 20.26 -9.55 32.11
C LEU A 14 20.73 -9.19 33.52
N GLY A 15 20.31 -8.07 34.06
CA GLY A 15 20.63 -7.67 35.43
C GLY A 15 20.04 -8.60 36.48
N ALA A 16 18.77 -9.01 36.29
CA ALA A 16 18.11 -9.98 37.18
C ALA A 16 18.82 -11.38 37.16
N THR A 17 19.21 -11.85 35.96
CA THR A 17 19.91 -13.12 35.81
C THR A 17 21.31 -13.07 36.43
N ALA A 18 22.05 -11.98 36.28
CA ALA A 18 23.37 -11.78 36.92
C ALA A 18 23.22 -11.68 38.45
N ALA A 19 22.21 -11.04 38.98
CA ALA A 19 21.94 -10.98 40.42
C ALA A 19 21.57 -12.35 41.01
N ILE A 20 20.75 -13.13 40.30
CA ILE A 20 20.39 -14.50 40.71
C ILE A 20 21.65 -15.41 40.72
N LEU A 21 22.48 -15.30 39.68
CA LEU A 21 23.75 -16.04 39.61
C LEU A 21 24.69 -15.65 40.74
N GLY A 22 24.86 -14.36 41.03
CA GLY A 22 25.66 -13.84 42.12
C GLY A 22 25.18 -14.31 43.49
N LEU A 23 23.87 -14.25 43.73
CA LEU A 23 23.24 -14.79 44.97
C LEU A 23 23.43 -16.30 45.09
N SER A 24 23.34 -17.03 43.97
CA SER A 24 23.53 -18.48 43.95
C SER A 24 24.98 -18.88 44.31
N ILE A 25 25.97 -18.16 43.83
CA ILE A 25 27.39 -18.36 44.13
C ILE A 25 27.67 -18.07 45.61
N LEU A 26 27.08 -16.97 46.13
CA LEU A 26 27.21 -16.59 47.52
C LEU A 26 26.55 -17.63 48.45
N ALA A 27 25.39 -18.12 48.12
CA ALA A 27 24.69 -19.17 48.84
C ALA A 27 25.46 -20.51 48.80
N ALA A 28 26.08 -20.85 47.65
CA ALA A 28 26.93 -22.04 47.53
C ALA A 28 28.17 -21.95 48.39
N GLN A 29 28.79 -20.77 48.54
CA GLN A 29 29.92 -20.54 49.43
C GLN A 29 29.54 -20.64 50.90
N THR A 30 28.35 -20.23 51.31
CA THR A 30 27.87 -20.33 52.70
C THR A 30 27.38 -21.73 53.03
N LEU A 31 26.97 -22.54 52.04
CA LEU A 31 26.50 -23.92 52.17
C LEU A 31 27.64 -24.95 51.97
N ALA A 32 28.84 -24.51 51.64
CA ALA A 32 30.00 -25.39 51.45
C ALA A 32 30.43 -26.24 52.70
N SER A 33 29.73 -26.00 53.82
CA SER A 33 29.76 -26.86 55.03
C SER A 33 28.69 -27.94 55.04
N GLY A 34 27.77 -27.98 54.06
CA GLY A 34 26.68 -28.94 53.93
C GLY A 34 26.97 -30.08 52.98
N SER A 35 26.15 -31.10 52.96
CA SER A 35 26.30 -32.31 52.16
C SER A 35 26.29 -32.01 50.66
N GLU A 36 27.11 -32.74 49.85
CA GLU A 36 27.22 -32.58 48.40
C GLU A 36 25.86 -32.67 47.65
N GLY A 37 24.86 -33.35 48.21
CA GLY A 37 23.51 -33.48 47.66
C GLY A 37 22.73 -32.16 47.60
N ASP A 38 22.92 -31.24 48.55
CA ASP A 38 22.19 -29.98 48.64
C ASP A 38 22.66 -28.99 47.56
N ILE A 39 23.92 -29.01 47.20
CA ILE A 39 24.51 -28.17 46.15
C ILE A 39 23.96 -28.56 44.77
N ALA A 40 23.82 -29.84 44.48
CA ALA A 40 23.31 -30.35 43.23
C ALA A 40 21.82 -29.95 43.06
N ALA A 41 21.02 -30.07 44.09
CA ALA A 41 19.59 -29.66 44.08
C ALA A 41 19.44 -28.15 43.84
N TRP A 42 20.27 -27.32 44.44
CA TRP A 42 20.28 -25.87 44.25
C TRP A 42 20.65 -25.46 42.80
N VAL A 43 21.72 -26.08 42.23
CA VAL A 43 22.11 -25.81 40.84
C VAL A 43 21.01 -26.19 39.87
N GLN A 44 20.34 -27.31 40.11
CA GLN A 44 19.20 -27.74 39.29
C GLN A 44 18.01 -26.77 39.38
N ALA A 45 17.68 -26.30 40.58
CA ALA A 45 16.59 -25.35 40.77
C ALA A 45 16.86 -23.99 40.10
N VAL A 46 18.07 -23.45 40.25
CA VAL A 46 18.50 -22.21 39.59
C VAL A 46 18.52 -22.39 38.07
N GLY A 47 19.03 -23.53 37.57
CA GLY A 47 19.02 -23.83 36.15
C GLY A 47 17.61 -23.89 35.56
N ALA A 48 16.67 -24.51 36.29
CA ALA A 48 15.26 -24.55 35.88
C ALA A 48 14.63 -23.14 35.80
N ILE A 49 14.89 -22.30 36.81
CA ILE A 49 14.37 -20.90 36.82
C ILE A 49 14.98 -20.11 35.66
N LEU A 50 16.28 -20.23 35.40
CA LEU A 50 16.93 -19.57 34.27
C LEU A 50 16.38 -20.02 32.94
N ALA A 51 16.12 -21.32 32.76
CA ALA A 51 15.52 -21.86 31.55
C ALA A 51 14.10 -21.27 31.30
N ILE A 52 13.29 -21.14 32.36
CA ILE A 52 11.95 -20.52 32.27
C ILE A 52 12.05 -19.03 31.88
N VAL A 53 12.93 -18.28 32.53
CA VAL A 53 13.15 -16.85 32.22
C VAL A 53 13.65 -16.68 30.80
N ALA A 54 14.61 -17.50 30.34
CA ALA A 54 15.10 -17.47 28.97
C ALA A 54 13.98 -17.80 27.96
N GLY A 55 13.13 -18.78 28.27
CA GLY A 55 11.98 -19.13 27.47
C GLY A 55 11.00 -17.93 27.29
N PHE A 56 10.63 -17.25 28.38
CA PHE A 56 9.78 -16.07 28.33
C PHE A 56 10.44 -14.91 27.57
N ALA A 57 11.73 -14.69 27.76
CA ALA A 57 12.48 -13.66 27.03
C ALA A 57 12.46 -13.95 25.51
N THR A 58 12.68 -15.20 25.10
CA THR A 58 12.60 -15.61 23.70
C THR A 58 11.22 -15.38 23.10
N LEU A 59 10.15 -15.76 23.81
CA LEU A 59 8.78 -15.52 23.36
C LEU A 59 8.48 -14.02 23.22
N ALA A 60 8.92 -13.20 24.16
CA ALA A 60 8.75 -11.74 24.08
C ALA A 60 9.45 -11.15 22.86
N ILE A 61 10.70 -11.57 22.60
CA ILE A 61 11.45 -11.12 21.42
C ILE A 61 10.76 -11.58 20.12
N GLN A 62 10.34 -12.83 20.04
CA GLN A 62 9.64 -13.37 18.89
C GLN A 62 8.34 -12.59 18.61
N THR A 63 7.57 -12.27 19.65
CA THR A 63 6.34 -11.50 19.51
C THR A 63 6.60 -10.10 18.96
N VAL A 64 7.66 -9.42 19.41
CA VAL A 64 8.05 -8.11 18.91
C VAL A 64 8.50 -8.18 17.44
N LEU A 65 9.30 -9.18 17.09
CA LEU A 65 9.76 -9.37 15.70
C LEU A 65 8.62 -9.72 14.76
N GLN A 66 7.69 -10.57 15.18
CA GLN A 66 6.50 -10.92 14.39
C GLN A 66 5.59 -9.71 14.15
N ARG A 67 5.38 -8.88 15.18
CA ARG A 67 4.59 -7.63 15.01
C ARG A 67 5.26 -6.69 14.03
N LYS A 68 6.58 -6.51 14.14
CA LYS A 68 7.34 -5.67 13.22
C LYS A 68 7.24 -6.18 11.78
N ALA A 69 7.44 -7.46 11.56
CA ALA A 69 7.32 -8.09 10.24
C ALA A 69 5.89 -7.93 9.66
N SER A 70 4.85 -8.11 10.49
CA SER A 70 3.46 -7.90 10.07
C SER A 70 3.16 -6.43 9.73
N ASP A 71 3.73 -5.47 10.46
CA ASP A 71 3.56 -4.04 10.17
C ASP A 71 4.29 -3.65 8.86
N GLU A 72 5.49 -4.18 8.63
CA GLU A 72 6.25 -4.00 7.38
C GLU A 72 5.51 -4.61 6.18
N GLU A 73 4.96 -5.82 6.31
CA GLU A 73 4.16 -6.46 5.27
C GLU A 73 2.92 -5.64 4.92
N ARG A 74 2.20 -5.15 5.93
CA ARG A 74 1.03 -4.27 5.72
C ARG A 74 1.41 -2.98 5.01
N GLN A 75 2.52 -2.36 5.39
CA GLN A 75 3.01 -1.15 4.74
C GLN A 75 3.34 -1.41 3.28
N ALA A 76 4.04 -2.51 2.96
CA ALA A 76 4.38 -2.89 1.60
C ALA A 76 3.13 -3.15 0.72
N ILE A 77 2.09 -3.78 1.28
CA ILE A 77 0.83 -4.01 0.56
C ILE A 77 0.11 -2.68 0.26
N VAL A 78 0.06 -1.76 1.24
CA VAL A 78 -0.56 -0.45 1.05
C VAL A 78 0.20 0.38 0.02
N GLU A 79 1.54 0.34 0.06
CA GLU A 79 2.39 1.00 -0.91
C GLU A 79 2.15 0.46 -2.32
N ALA A 80 2.16 -0.86 -2.49
CA ALA A 80 1.88 -1.50 -3.77
C ALA A 80 0.50 -1.12 -4.32
N ALA A 81 -0.53 -1.08 -3.48
CA ALA A 81 -1.88 -0.66 -3.88
C ALA A 81 -1.93 0.80 -4.33
N CYS A 82 -1.28 1.71 -3.60
CA CYS A 82 -1.23 3.13 -3.95
C CYS A 82 -0.43 3.37 -5.24
N LEU A 83 0.70 2.70 -5.43
CA LEU A 83 1.50 2.77 -6.65
C LEU A 83 0.71 2.26 -7.85
N LEU A 84 0.09 1.10 -7.72
CA LEU A 84 -0.72 0.52 -8.78
C LEU A 84 -1.91 1.41 -9.17
N ALA A 85 -2.58 2.02 -8.18
CA ALA A 85 -3.66 2.96 -8.41
C ALA A 85 -3.17 4.25 -9.10
N PHE A 86 -2.00 4.74 -8.72
CA PHE A 86 -1.35 5.89 -9.35
C PHE A 86 -1.03 5.61 -10.82
N ASP A 87 -0.28 4.54 -11.09
CA ASP A 87 0.16 4.18 -12.43
C ASP A 87 -1.02 3.89 -13.37
N ALA A 88 -2.07 3.24 -12.85
CA ALA A 88 -3.29 3.01 -13.61
C ALA A 88 -4.05 4.30 -13.95
N LEU A 89 -4.14 5.25 -13.00
CA LEU A 89 -4.75 6.57 -13.23
C LEU A 89 -3.94 7.43 -14.20
N GLU A 90 -2.62 7.42 -14.09
CA GLU A 90 -1.72 8.11 -15.01
C GLU A 90 -1.90 7.55 -16.42
N THR A 91 -1.86 6.23 -16.55
CA THR A 91 -2.04 5.53 -17.83
C THR A 91 -3.38 5.88 -18.51
N VAL A 92 -4.51 5.86 -17.78
CA VAL A 92 -5.80 6.21 -18.39
C VAL A 92 -5.92 7.72 -18.64
N SER A 93 -5.22 8.56 -17.87
CA SER A 93 -5.14 10.00 -18.10
C SER A 93 -4.39 10.33 -19.39
N ASP A 94 -3.26 9.69 -19.63
CA ASP A 94 -2.46 9.84 -20.84
C ASP A 94 -3.21 9.34 -22.09
N ARG A 95 -3.97 8.24 -21.95
CA ARG A 95 -4.85 7.79 -23.03
C ARG A 95 -5.93 8.80 -23.35
N LEU A 96 -6.58 9.35 -22.33
CA LEU A 96 -7.61 10.35 -22.53
C LEU A 96 -7.03 11.64 -23.12
N GLU A 97 -5.86 12.07 -22.65
CA GLU A 97 -5.11 13.19 -23.23
C GLU A 97 -4.89 12.98 -24.72
N ASN A 98 -4.33 11.83 -25.09
CA ASN A 98 -4.06 11.51 -26.50
C ASN A 98 -5.34 11.42 -27.33
N ALA A 99 -6.44 10.89 -26.75
CA ALA A 99 -7.74 10.83 -27.44
C ALA A 99 -8.37 12.20 -27.71
N LEU A 100 -7.97 13.24 -26.94
CA LEU A 100 -8.42 14.62 -27.11
C LEU A 100 -7.54 15.44 -28.05
N THR A 101 -6.39 14.93 -28.48
CA THR A 101 -5.54 15.61 -29.46
C THR A 101 -6.21 15.70 -30.83
N ASP A 102 -5.71 16.58 -31.69
CA ASP A 102 -6.22 16.75 -33.05
C ASP A 102 -5.93 15.53 -33.92
N GLU A 103 -4.76 14.93 -33.73
CA GLU A 103 -4.30 13.73 -34.41
C GLU A 103 -3.94 12.65 -33.38
N PRO A 104 -4.94 11.90 -32.88
CA PRO A 104 -4.67 10.88 -31.87
C PRO A 104 -3.78 9.77 -32.44
N LYS A 105 -2.75 9.42 -31.70
CA LYS A 105 -1.87 8.29 -32.05
C LYS A 105 -2.64 6.99 -31.82
N LEU A 106 -3.13 6.39 -32.89
CA LEU A 106 -3.97 5.17 -32.84
C LEU A 106 -3.33 4.03 -32.07
N LEU A 107 -1.99 3.84 -32.20
CA LEU A 107 -1.23 2.83 -31.46
C LEU A 107 -1.33 2.97 -29.93
N SER A 108 -1.47 4.19 -29.40
CA SER A 108 -1.59 4.41 -27.96
C SER A 108 -3.02 4.25 -27.45
N LEU A 109 -3.98 4.26 -28.37
CA LEU A 109 -5.40 4.01 -28.07
C LEU A 109 -5.74 2.51 -28.15
N GLN A 110 -4.91 1.71 -28.85
CA GLN A 110 -5.07 0.26 -28.89
C GLN A 110 -4.90 -0.33 -27.49
N GLY A 111 -5.86 -1.16 -27.09
CA GLY A 111 -6.02 -1.66 -25.73
C GLY A 111 -4.85 -2.45 -25.14
N ASN A 112 -3.90 -2.90 -25.97
CA ASN A 112 -2.91 -3.90 -25.58
C ASN A 112 -1.88 -3.44 -24.51
N ARG A 113 -1.47 -2.17 -24.50
CA ARG A 113 -0.47 -1.68 -23.51
C ARG A 113 -1.06 -1.16 -22.21
N THR A 114 -2.29 -0.64 -22.26
CA THR A 114 -2.96 -0.08 -21.09
C THR A 114 -3.79 -1.11 -20.35
N THR A 115 -4.11 -2.21 -21.01
CA THR A 115 -4.84 -3.35 -20.44
C THR A 115 -4.03 -3.99 -19.32
N GLU A 116 -2.69 -4.01 -19.40
CA GLU A 116 -1.84 -4.63 -18.38
C GLU A 116 -1.96 -3.96 -17.02
N MET A 117 -1.83 -2.62 -16.94
CA MET A 117 -1.93 -1.89 -15.66
C MET A 117 -3.35 -1.92 -15.10
N VAL A 118 -4.36 -1.77 -15.97
CA VAL A 118 -5.77 -1.87 -15.55
C VAL A 118 -6.11 -3.29 -15.13
N SER A 119 -5.57 -4.30 -15.80
CA SER A 119 -5.72 -5.72 -15.44
C SER A 119 -5.01 -6.03 -14.13
N ALA A 120 -3.77 -5.57 -13.95
CA ALA A 120 -3.03 -5.73 -12.70
C ALA A 120 -3.80 -5.12 -11.52
N MET A 121 -4.39 -3.93 -11.70
CA MET A 121 -5.24 -3.30 -10.69
C MET A 121 -6.52 -4.12 -10.43
N ARG A 122 -7.08 -4.78 -11.44
CA ARG A 122 -8.24 -5.65 -11.31
C ARG A 122 -7.92 -6.92 -10.53
N GLU A 123 -6.76 -7.52 -10.80
CA GLU A 123 -6.29 -8.78 -10.22
C GLU A 123 -5.66 -8.60 -8.83
N PHE A 124 -5.40 -7.36 -8.43
CA PHE A 124 -4.81 -7.07 -7.12
C PHE A 124 -5.65 -7.66 -5.99
N ASP A 125 -5.01 -8.44 -5.12
CA ASP A 125 -5.67 -9.07 -3.96
C ASP A 125 -6.02 -8.03 -2.89
N THR A 126 -7.28 -7.63 -2.90
CA THR A 126 -7.81 -6.63 -1.97
C THR A 126 -8.08 -7.18 -0.57
N SER A 127 -8.03 -8.50 -0.36
CA SER A 127 -8.31 -9.13 0.94
C SER A 127 -7.28 -8.75 2.01
N ARG A 128 -6.07 -8.39 1.59
CA ARG A 128 -4.96 -7.98 2.45
C ARG A 128 -4.93 -6.49 2.76
N LEU A 129 -5.77 -5.70 2.09
CA LEU A 129 -5.83 -4.26 2.35
C LEU A 129 -6.52 -3.96 3.68
N PRO A 130 -6.04 -2.97 4.44
CA PRO A 130 -6.75 -2.46 5.60
C PRO A 130 -8.17 -2.00 5.22
N ALA A 131 -9.15 -2.28 6.07
CA ALA A 131 -10.56 -1.93 5.79
C ALA A 131 -10.77 -0.43 5.52
N THR A 132 -9.94 0.42 6.11
CA THR A 132 -9.97 1.88 5.90
C THR A 132 -9.60 2.31 4.49
N LEU A 133 -8.79 1.51 3.78
CA LEU A 133 -8.32 1.80 2.41
C LEU A 133 -9.10 1.03 1.36
N LEU A 134 -9.70 -0.09 1.74
CA LEU A 134 -10.35 -1.02 0.82
C LEU A 134 -11.45 -0.36 -0.01
N SER A 135 -12.33 0.41 0.63
CA SER A 135 -13.45 1.08 -0.06
C SER A 135 -12.97 2.07 -1.11
N ASP A 136 -11.99 2.90 -0.76
CA ASP A 136 -11.47 3.93 -1.66
C ASP A 136 -10.69 3.31 -2.81
N PHE A 137 -9.88 2.27 -2.54
CA PHE A 137 -9.18 1.53 -3.59
C PHE A 137 -10.14 0.87 -4.59
N ILE A 138 -11.20 0.21 -4.12
CA ILE A 138 -12.21 -0.41 -4.99
C ILE A 138 -12.91 0.63 -5.85
N ARG A 139 -13.24 1.80 -5.30
CA ARG A 139 -13.86 2.90 -6.05
C ARG A 139 -12.93 3.44 -7.13
N VAL A 140 -11.66 3.71 -6.80
CA VAL A 140 -10.65 4.13 -7.80
C VAL A 140 -10.55 3.09 -8.91
N ARG A 141 -10.41 1.81 -8.55
CA ARG A 141 -10.34 0.69 -9.50
C ARG A 141 -11.53 0.67 -10.45
N THR A 142 -12.74 0.81 -9.93
CA THR A 142 -13.97 0.81 -10.73
C THR A 142 -13.99 1.96 -11.74
N HIS A 143 -13.58 3.17 -11.33
CA HIS A 143 -13.53 4.31 -12.23
C HIS A 143 -12.43 4.20 -13.28
N VAL A 144 -11.24 3.72 -12.91
CA VAL A 144 -10.14 3.47 -13.86
C VAL A 144 -10.59 2.48 -14.94
N TYR A 145 -11.23 1.40 -14.54
CA TYR A 145 -11.77 0.42 -15.47
C TYR A 145 -12.81 1.03 -16.42
N ALA A 146 -13.80 1.74 -15.88
CA ALA A 146 -14.85 2.38 -16.68
C ALA A 146 -14.29 3.43 -17.66
N ILE A 147 -13.28 4.21 -17.25
CA ILE A 147 -12.61 5.17 -18.14
C ILE A 147 -11.90 4.43 -19.27
N ASN A 148 -11.13 3.39 -18.94
CA ASN A 148 -10.39 2.61 -19.93
C ASN A 148 -11.32 1.94 -20.96
N GLU A 149 -12.41 1.33 -20.50
CA GLU A 149 -13.41 0.70 -21.35
C GLU A 149 -14.08 1.72 -22.29
N LYS A 150 -14.43 2.90 -21.76
CA LYS A 150 -15.06 3.95 -22.58
C LYS A 150 -14.12 4.50 -23.66
N ILE A 151 -12.84 4.67 -23.36
CA ILE A 151 -11.85 5.08 -24.36
C ILE A 151 -11.75 4.01 -25.46
N THR A 152 -11.68 2.74 -25.09
CA THR A 152 -11.63 1.62 -26.06
C THR A 152 -12.89 1.55 -26.92
N GLU A 153 -14.08 1.70 -26.31
CA GLU A 153 -15.37 1.70 -27.05
C GLU A 153 -15.42 2.82 -28.10
N VAL A 154 -15.00 4.03 -27.73
CA VAL A 154 -14.98 5.17 -28.67
C VAL A 154 -14.00 4.90 -29.79
N TYR A 155 -12.82 4.38 -29.48
CA TYR A 155 -11.79 4.01 -30.48
C TYR A 155 -12.32 2.95 -31.48
N ASP A 156 -12.85 1.83 -31.00
CA ASP A 156 -13.41 0.76 -31.85
C ASP A 156 -14.54 1.25 -32.74
N SER A 157 -15.33 2.20 -32.24
CA SER A 157 -16.43 2.79 -33.02
C SER A 157 -15.93 3.71 -34.13
N GLU A 158 -14.75 4.33 -33.98
CA GLU A 158 -14.13 5.20 -34.99
C GLU A 158 -13.39 4.38 -36.06
N GLU A 159 -12.67 3.33 -35.68
CA GLU A 159 -11.94 2.44 -36.61
C GLU A 159 -12.89 1.79 -37.64
N LYS A 160 -14.10 1.44 -37.23
CA LYS A 160 -15.13 0.81 -38.08
C LYS A 160 -15.80 1.77 -39.07
N ARG A 161 -15.46 3.08 -39.07
CA ARG A 161 -16.07 4.09 -39.93
C ARG A 161 -15.04 4.98 -40.65
N PRO A 162 -14.23 4.45 -41.56
CA PRO A 162 -13.27 5.24 -42.32
C PRO A 162 -14.01 6.22 -43.26
N GLY A 163 -13.75 7.51 -43.18
CA GLY A 163 -14.20 8.53 -44.15
C GLY A 163 -14.87 9.79 -43.62
N ARG A 164 -15.02 9.97 -42.30
CA ARG A 164 -15.73 11.12 -41.70
C ARG A 164 -14.84 12.04 -40.87
N LYS A 165 -13.78 12.59 -41.45
CA LYS A 165 -12.71 13.28 -40.69
C LYS A 165 -13.10 14.58 -39.95
N THR A 166 -14.07 15.36 -40.40
CA THR A 166 -14.32 16.72 -39.87
C THR A 166 -15.44 16.80 -38.83
N ARG A 167 -16.41 15.91 -38.92
CA ARG A 167 -17.53 15.84 -37.97
C ARG A 167 -17.13 15.08 -36.69
N GLU A 168 -16.07 14.31 -36.79
CA GLU A 168 -15.57 13.38 -35.78
C GLU A 168 -14.99 14.06 -34.53
N LYS A 169 -14.31 15.22 -34.67
CA LYS A 169 -13.64 15.87 -33.55
C LYS A 169 -14.63 16.39 -32.50
N SER A 170 -15.69 17.09 -32.92
CA SER A 170 -16.70 17.60 -32.02
C SER A 170 -17.54 16.49 -31.38
N GLU A 171 -17.90 15.47 -32.17
CA GLU A 171 -18.63 14.29 -31.68
C GLU A 171 -17.79 13.49 -30.68
N ARG A 172 -16.48 13.31 -30.94
CA ARG A 172 -15.53 12.65 -30.04
C ARG A 172 -15.43 13.38 -28.72
N ARG A 173 -15.25 14.71 -28.75
CA ARG A 173 -15.21 15.53 -27.55
C ARG A 173 -16.48 15.40 -26.70
N VAL A 174 -17.64 15.40 -27.32
CA VAL A 174 -18.91 15.22 -26.59
C VAL A 174 -18.98 13.86 -25.90
N ARG A 175 -18.46 12.80 -26.52
CA ARG A 175 -18.44 11.46 -25.94
C ARG A 175 -17.52 11.35 -24.72
N PHE A 176 -16.46 12.16 -24.64
CA PHE A 176 -15.54 12.13 -23.51
C PHE A 176 -15.92 13.00 -22.32
N VAL A 177 -17.04 13.74 -22.35
CA VAL A 177 -17.51 14.56 -21.21
C VAL A 177 -17.66 13.71 -19.95
N SER A 178 -18.36 12.57 -20.06
CA SER A 178 -18.55 11.66 -18.92
C SER A 178 -17.25 11.03 -18.45
N THR A 179 -16.34 10.73 -19.37
CA THR A 179 -15.04 10.13 -19.09
C THR A 179 -14.13 11.11 -18.36
N ALA A 180 -14.10 12.37 -18.79
CA ALA A 180 -13.32 13.43 -18.13
C ALA A 180 -13.83 13.69 -16.70
N ARG A 181 -15.13 13.68 -16.49
CA ARG A 181 -15.75 13.77 -15.15
C ARG A 181 -15.41 12.57 -14.29
N ALA A 182 -15.52 11.37 -14.84
CA ALA A 182 -15.15 10.14 -14.13
C ALA A 182 -13.67 10.16 -13.70
N ARG A 183 -12.77 10.69 -14.56
CA ARG A 183 -11.37 10.87 -14.20
C ARG A 183 -11.18 11.86 -13.04
N SER A 184 -11.81 13.03 -13.12
CA SER A 184 -11.71 14.04 -12.05
C SER A 184 -12.21 13.47 -10.72
N TYR A 185 -13.27 12.69 -10.74
CA TYR A 185 -13.78 12.00 -9.57
C TYR A 185 -12.83 10.90 -9.08
N ALA A 186 -12.25 10.10 -9.98
CA ALA A 186 -11.27 9.07 -9.64
C ALA A 186 -10.02 9.67 -8.97
N ILE A 187 -9.53 10.82 -9.45
CA ILE A 187 -8.42 11.54 -8.81
C ILE A 187 -8.80 12.01 -7.40
N LYS A 188 -10.02 12.52 -7.21
CA LYS A 188 -10.49 12.90 -5.87
C LYS A 188 -10.49 11.71 -4.92
N LEU A 189 -10.98 10.55 -5.36
CA LEU A 189 -10.96 9.32 -4.58
C LEU A 189 -9.53 8.83 -4.31
N PHE A 190 -8.64 8.94 -5.30
CA PHE A 190 -7.23 8.60 -5.13
C PHE A 190 -6.55 9.50 -4.10
N ASN A 191 -6.84 10.79 -4.10
CA ASN A 191 -6.31 11.71 -3.08
C ASN A 191 -6.85 11.37 -1.68
N GLN A 192 -8.08 10.88 -1.55
CA GLN A 192 -8.61 10.35 -0.30
C GLN A 192 -7.87 9.07 0.13
N LEU A 193 -7.66 8.14 -0.79
CA LEU A 193 -6.89 6.92 -0.56
C LEU A 193 -5.47 7.25 -0.05
N GLN A 194 -4.77 8.18 -0.72
CA GLN A 194 -3.44 8.62 -0.29
C GLN A 194 -3.47 9.29 1.09
N THR A 195 -4.49 10.11 1.37
CA THR A 195 -4.64 10.72 2.70
C THR A 195 -4.76 9.67 3.79
N SER A 196 -5.53 8.62 3.54
CA SER A 196 -5.63 7.49 4.47
C SER A 196 -4.33 6.67 4.55
N ALA A 197 -3.59 6.58 3.44
CA ALA A 197 -2.31 5.87 3.35
C ALA A 197 -1.14 6.62 4.03
N THR A 198 -1.26 7.94 4.31
CA THR A 198 -0.22 8.67 5.06
C THR A 198 0.02 8.11 6.46
N ALA A 199 -0.97 7.44 7.05
CA ALA A 199 -0.81 6.74 8.32
C ALA A 199 0.22 5.58 8.24
N TYR A 200 0.54 5.11 7.03
CA TYR A 200 1.54 4.09 6.73
C TYR A 200 2.87 4.67 6.24
N GLY A 201 3.05 6.01 6.33
CA GLY A 201 4.30 6.68 5.96
C GLY A 201 4.50 6.91 4.46
N LEU A 202 3.43 6.80 3.65
CA LEU A 202 3.52 7.00 2.20
C LEU A 202 3.48 8.48 1.82
N GLU A 203 4.33 8.85 0.87
CA GLU A 203 4.32 10.18 0.26
C GLU A 203 3.20 10.32 -0.76
N ARG A 204 2.67 11.54 -0.89
CA ARG A 204 1.64 11.83 -1.89
C ARG A 204 2.26 11.95 -3.28
N LYS A 205 1.52 11.43 -4.26
CA LYS A 205 1.83 11.57 -5.68
C LYS A 205 0.67 12.26 -6.39
N ASP A 206 0.97 13.24 -7.22
CA ASP A 206 -0.04 13.94 -8.00
C ASP A 206 -0.14 13.35 -9.40
N VAL A 207 -1.37 13.00 -9.80
CA VAL A 207 -1.66 12.53 -11.17
C VAL A 207 -1.67 13.72 -12.10
N GLY A 208 -0.76 13.73 -13.08
CA GLY A 208 -0.63 14.79 -14.05
C GLY A 208 -1.91 15.00 -14.90
N THR A 209 -2.08 16.24 -15.36
CA THR A 209 -3.13 16.59 -16.33
C THR A 209 -2.45 17.21 -17.54
N GLY A 210 -2.53 16.54 -18.68
CA GLY A 210 -1.94 17.03 -19.92
C GLY A 210 -2.66 18.28 -20.44
N PRO A 211 -2.02 19.06 -21.36
CA PRO A 211 -2.52 20.36 -21.80
C PRO A 211 -3.87 20.28 -22.55
N HIS A 212 -4.09 19.25 -23.36
CA HIS A 212 -5.34 19.08 -24.09
C HIS A 212 -6.50 18.73 -23.16
N LEU A 213 -6.26 17.88 -22.17
CA LEU A 213 -7.24 17.51 -21.16
C LEU A 213 -7.53 18.69 -20.21
N ALA A 214 -6.52 19.45 -19.81
CA ALA A 214 -6.69 20.65 -19.00
C ALA A 214 -7.59 21.66 -19.72
N LYS A 215 -7.25 21.99 -20.97
CA LYS A 215 -8.08 22.87 -21.81
C LYS A 215 -9.51 22.36 -21.97
N TYR A 216 -9.67 21.06 -22.17
CA TYR A 216 -11.01 20.46 -22.31
C TYR A 216 -11.83 20.54 -21.01
N LEU A 217 -11.21 20.34 -19.85
CA LEU A 217 -11.86 20.49 -18.55
C LEU A 217 -12.28 21.93 -18.28
N ASP A 218 -11.47 22.92 -18.67
CA ASP A 218 -11.81 24.34 -18.55
C ASP A 218 -13.00 24.71 -19.45
N GLU A 219 -13.01 24.27 -20.72
CA GLU A 219 -14.14 24.43 -21.62
C GLU A 219 -15.45 23.81 -21.06
N LEU A 220 -15.36 22.65 -20.39
CA LEU A 220 -16.51 22.02 -19.74
C LEU A 220 -17.01 22.81 -18.54
N ARG A 221 -16.12 23.44 -17.78
CA ARG A 221 -16.45 24.28 -16.63
C ARG A 221 -17.16 25.53 -17.08
N ASP A 222 -16.67 26.20 -18.12
CA ASP A 222 -17.26 27.42 -18.68
C ASP A 222 -18.65 27.17 -19.27
N CYS A 223 -18.87 25.96 -19.81
CA CYS A 223 -20.18 25.55 -20.31
C CYS A 223 -21.17 25.10 -19.22
N GLY A 224 -20.80 25.17 -17.93
CA GLY A 224 -21.63 24.67 -16.82
C GLY A 224 -21.84 23.14 -16.84
N LYS A 225 -20.99 22.41 -17.55
CA LYS A 225 -21.06 20.95 -17.73
C LYS A 225 -19.99 20.18 -16.93
N ALA A 226 -19.17 20.86 -16.13
CA ALA A 226 -18.12 20.26 -15.32
C ALA A 226 -18.63 19.74 -13.95
#